data_b3d683fe56c9c470dce6ad6f3e61a61d
#
_entry.id   b3d683fe56c9c470dce6ad6f3e61a61d
#
_cell.length_a   1.000
_cell.length_b   1.000
_cell.length_c   1.000
_cell.angle_alpha   90.00
_cell.angle_beta   90.00
_cell.angle_gamma   90.00
#
_symmetry.space_group_name_H-M   'P 1'
#
loop_
_entity.id
_entity.type
_entity.pdbx_description
1 polymer ?
#
loop_
_entity_poly.entity_id
_entity_poly.type
_entity_poly.pdbx_seq_one_letter_code
_entity_poly.pdbx_strand_id
1 'polypeptide(L)'
;MPRDLPVGNGELMVAFDDRYQARDLFWPRVGMPNHAQGYPQRLGFWVDGEFAWVDDDEWLRDLRYKPETLATDCLLRHDGLGIAVRCSDVVDYHSPVWFRSFEVEDLTGRIRDARIFIHHDLSIDASPVGDTAYFDPELQGVVHYKDQRWFLVAVSYTH
;
A
#
# COMPACT_ATOMS: atom_id res chain seq x y z
N MET A 1 -19.99 -7.69 -6.65
CA MET A 1 -18.77 -7.63 -5.84
C MET A 1 -18.23 -6.21 -5.90
N PRO A 2 -17.93 -5.55 -4.80
CA PRO A 2 -17.13 -4.35 -4.87
C PRO A 2 -15.78 -4.79 -5.48
N ARG A 3 -15.49 -4.26 -6.63
CA ARG A 3 -14.30 -4.68 -7.37
C ARG A 3 -13.06 -3.96 -6.92
N ASP A 4 -13.27 -2.80 -6.29
CA ASP A 4 -12.21 -1.90 -5.91
C ASP A 4 -12.59 -1.18 -4.62
N LEU A 5 -11.57 -0.87 -3.83
CA LEU A 5 -11.68 -0.09 -2.61
C LEU A 5 -10.90 1.23 -2.82
N PRO A 6 -11.49 2.24 -3.48
CA PRO A 6 -10.81 3.50 -3.72
C PRO A 6 -10.74 4.39 -2.48
N VAL A 7 -9.59 5.05 -2.30
CA VAL A 7 -9.40 6.15 -1.35
C VAL A 7 -8.87 7.36 -2.11
N GLY A 8 -9.36 8.55 -1.85
CA GLY A 8 -8.93 9.72 -2.61
C GLY A 8 -9.61 11.02 -2.21
N ASN A 9 -9.09 12.13 -2.74
CA ASN A 9 -9.57 13.48 -2.51
C ASN A 9 -9.91 14.27 -3.81
N GLY A 10 -9.92 13.58 -4.96
CA GLY A 10 -10.13 14.20 -6.27
C GLY A 10 -8.83 14.60 -6.99
N GLU A 11 -7.75 14.87 -6.26
CA GLU A 11 -6.41 15.13 -6.82
C GLU A 11 -5.59 13.83 -6.86
N LEU A 12 -5.52 13.12 -5.73
CA LEU A 12 -4.92 11.81 -5.60
C LEU A 12 -6.00 10.76 -5.37
N MET A 13 -5.94 9.63 -6.08
CA MET A 13 -6.76 8.46 -5.81
C MET A 13 -5.92 7.19 -5.92
N VAL A 14 -6.10 6.31 -4.94
CA VAL A 14 -5.56 4.95 -4.93
C VAL A 14 -6.73 3.97 -4.89
N ALA A 15 -6.72 2.93 -5.72
CA ALA A 15 -7.73 1.89 -5.72
C ALA A 15 -7.10 0.52 -5.44
N PHE A 16 -7.67 -0.18 -4.47
CA PHE A 16 -7.25 -1.53 -4.11
C PHE A 16 -8.18 -2.56 -4.74
N ASP A 17 -7.59 -3.66 -5.22
CA ASP A 17 -8.34 -4.83 -5.68
C ASP A 17 -8.76 -5.74 -4.51
N ASP A 18 -9.36 -6.89 -4.81
CA ASP A 18 -9.81 -7.90 -3.84
C ASP A 18 -8.66 -8.67 -3.17
N ARG A 19 -7.42 -8.49 -3.65
CA ARG A 19 -6.19 -9.04 -3.06
C ARG A 19 -5.42 -8.02 -2.22
N TYR A 20 -6.00 -6.82 -2.02
CA TYR A 20 -5.39 -5.70 -1.32
C TYR A 20 -4.13 -5.15 -2.00
N GLN A 21 -3.99 -5.34 -3.29
CA GLN A 21 -2.98 -4.66 -4.09
C GLN A 21 -3.46 -3.26 -4.47
N ALA A 22 -2.62 -2.23 -4.33
CA ALA A 22 -2.93 -0.91 -4.88
C ALA A 22 -2.73 -0.98 -6.40
N ARG A 23 -3.82 -1.24 -7.12
CA ARG A 23 -3.84 -1.48 -8.57
C ARG A 23 -3.79 -0.20 -9.38
N ASP A 24 -4.43 0.85 -8.89
CA ASP A 24 -4.48 2.15 -9.56
C ASP A 24 -3.97 3.26 -8.64
N LEU A 25 -3.19 4.17 -9.21
CA LEU A 25 -2.68 5.39 -8.56
C LEU A 25 -2.82 6.54 -9.55
N PHE A 26 -3.80 7.41 -9.33
CA PHE A 26 -4.04 8.59 -10.17
C PHE A 26 -3.59 9.86 -9.48
N TRP A 27 -2.79 10.66 -10.17
CA TRP A 27 -2.34 12.00 -9.77
C TRP A 27 -1.85 12.77 -11.02
N PRO A 28 -2.01 14.09 -11.14
CA PRO A 28 -2.64 15.03 -10.21
C PRO A 28 -4.16 15.15 -10.35
N ARG A 29 -4.79 14.25 -11.07
CA ARG A 29 -6.25 14.17 -11.23
C ARG A 29 -6.71 12.74 -11.29
N VAL A 30 -7.85 12.48 -10.67
CA VAL A 30 -8.50 11.17 -10.76
C VAL A 30 -8.87 10.88 -12.22
N GLY A 31 -8.46 9.70 -12.69
CA GLY A 31 -8.74 9.19 -14.03
C GLY A 31 -7.58 9.28 -15.03
N MET A 32 -6.61 10.18 -14.84
CA MET A 32 -5.42 10.27 -15.72
C MET A 32 -4.29 11.13 -15.10
N PRO A 33 -3.00 10.79 -15.28
CA PRO A 33 -2.51 9.46 -15.65
C PRO A 33 -2.61 8.45 -14.50
N ASN A 34 -2.63 7.14 -14.81
CA ASN A 34 -2.51 6.07 -13.83
C ASN A 34 -1.04 5.67 -13.69
N HIS A 35 -0.45 5.92 -12.53
CA HIS A 35 0.97 5.67 -12.27
C HIS A 35 1.28 4.23 -11.79
N ALA A 36 0.25 3.40 -11.60
CA ALA A 36 0.38 1.99 -11.25
C ALA A 36 -0.16 1.06 -12.36
N GLN A 37 -0.45 1.58 -13.54
CA GLN A 37 -1.10 0.83 -14.61
C GLN A 37 -0.28 -0.41 -15.03
N GLY A 38 -0.86 -1.60 -14.80
CA GLY A 38 -0.22 -2.88 -15.10
C GLY A 38 0.84 -3.34 -14.09
N TYR A 39 1.13 -2.53 -13.07
CA TYR A 39 2.15 -2.77 -12.05
C TYR A 39 1.57 -2.51 -10.65
N PRO A 40 0.79 -3.45 -10.10
CA PRO A 40 0.16 -3.25 -8.79
C PRO A 40 1.19 -3.17 -7.68
N GLN A 41 0.96 -2.25 -6.74
CA GLN A 41 1.78 -2.15 -5.53
C GLN A 41 1.38 -3.26 -4.57
N ARG A 42 2.36 -4.01 -4.06
CA ARG A 42 2.14 -5.20 -3.24
C ARG A 42 2.59 -4.97 -1.81
N LEU A 43 1.99 -5.71 -0.90
CA LEU A 43 2.35 -5.79 0.51
C LEU A 43 2.78 -7.22 0.84
N GLY A 44 3.84 -7.39 1.61
CA GLY A 44 4.30 -8.70 2.07
C GLY A 44 4.75 -8.66 3.52
N PHE A 45 4.76 -9.82 4.16
CA PHE A 45 5.20 -10.00 5.54
C PHE A 45 6.23 -11.12 5.62
N TRP A 46 7.30 -10.85 6.32
CA TRP A 46 8.28 -11.84 6.73
C TRP A 46 8.18 -12.02 8.23
N VAL A 47 8.07 -13.27 8.68
CA VAL A 47 7.94 -13.62 10.10
C VAL A 47 8.85 -14.80 10.40
N ASP A 48 9.82 -14.62 11.28
CA ASP A 48 10.73 -15.66 11.80
C ASP A 48 11.36 -16.59 10.74
N GLY A 49 11.59 -16.11 9.52
CA GLY A 49 12.22 -16.86 8.42
C GLY A 49 11.28 -17.23 7.28
N GLU A 50 9.97 -17.04 7.43
CA GLU A 50 8.97 -17.30 6.39
C GLU A 50 8.44 -16.00 5.81
N PHE A 51 8.13 -16.00 4.51
CA PHE A 51 7.63 -14.83 3.80
C PHE A 51 6.39 -15.17 2.98
N ALA A 52 5.38 -14.28 3.01
CA ALA A 52 4.22 -14.36 2.15
C ALA A 52 3.79 -12.98 1.64
N TRP A 53 3.41 -12.91 0.36
CA TRP A 53 2.73 -11.74 -0.20
C TRP A 53 1.26 -11.75 0.20
N VAL A 54 0.70 -10.59 0.49
CA VAL A 54 -0.72 -10.46 0.87
C VAL A 54 -1.68 -10.89 -0.24
N ASP A 55 -1.25 -10.83 -1.49
CA ASP A 55 -2.01 -11.27 -2.66
C ASP A 55 -2.00 -12.80 -2.88
N ASP A 56 -1.22 -13.57 -2.12
CA ASP A 56 -1.24 -15.04 -2.16
C ASP A 56 -2.57 -15.59 -1.61
N ASP A 57 -2.95 -16.80 -2.05
CA ASP A 57 -4.26 -17.39 -1.73
C ASP A 57 -4.42 -17.80 -0.25
N GLU A 58 -3.30 -17.93 0.48
CA GLU A 58 -3.27 -18.33 1.89
C GLU A 58 -3.76 -17.25 2.86
N TRP A 59 -3.88 -16.02 2.40
CA TRP A 59 -4.40 -14.93 3.20
C TRP A 59 -5.93 -14.88 3.21
N LEU A 60 -6.49 -14.74 4.39
CA LEU A 60 -7.88 -14.32 4.58
C LEU A 60 -7.93 -12.79 4.61
N ARG A 61 -8.79 -12.20 3.79
CA ARG A 61 -8.90 -10.75 3.61
C ARG A 61 -10.35 -10.30 3.83
N ASP A 62 -10.56 -9.44 4.81
CA ASP A 62 -11.82 -8.71 5.03
C ASP A 62 -11.57 -7.24 4.69
N LEU A 63 -12.01 -6.81 3.51
CA LEU A 63 -11.74 -5.49 2.95
C LEU A 63 -12.99 -4.64 2.98
N ARG A 64 -12.97 -3.55 3.75
CA ARG A 64 -14.11 -2.64 3.92
C ARG A 64 -13.66 -1.22 4.25
N TYR A 65 -14.62 -0.31 4.23
CA TYR A 65 -14.43 1.04 4.78
C TYR A 65 -14.82 1.10 6.25
N LYS A 66 -14.22 2.03 6.98
CA LYS A 66 -14.77 2.50 8.25
C LYS A 66 -16.15 3.12 8.00
N PRO A 67 -17.15 2.87 8.85
CA PRO A 67 -18.49 3.44 8.69
C PRO A 67 -18.42 4.97 8.47
N GLU A 68 -19.21 5.45 7.50
CA GLU A 68 -19.36 6.87 7.17
C GLU A 68 -18.06 7.60 6.78
N THR A 69 -17.04 6.88 6.31
CA THR A 69 -15.77 7.46 5.87
C THR A 69 -15.28 6.87 4.56
N LEU A 70 -14.28 7.52 3.95
CA LEU A 70 -13.49 6.95 2.84
C LEU A 70 -12.14 6.36 3.32
N ALA A 71 -11.97 6.18 4.63
CA ALA A 71 -10.83 5.44 5.15
C ALA A 71 -11.13 3.94 5.17
N THR A 72 -10.15 3.13 4.79
CA THR A 72 -10.29 1.66 4.84
C THR A 72 -10.15 1.13 6.27
N ASP A 73 -10.77 -0.01 6.54
CA ASP A 73 -10.59 -0.84 7.74
C ASP A 73 -10.50 -2.30 7.26
N CYS A 74 -9.30 -2.70 6.91
CA CYS A 74 -9.05 -4.00 6.33
C CYS A 74 -8.39 -4.92 7.36
N LEU A 75 -8.87 -6.16 7.44
CA LEU A 75 -8.26 -7.19 8.27
C LEU A 75 -7.68 -8.27 7.37
N LEU A 76 -6.38 -8.51 7.52
CA LEU A 76 -5.63 -9.54 6.82
C LEU A 76 -5.19 -10.58 7.86
N ARG A 77 -5.33 -11.87 7.55
CA ARG A 77 -4.92 -12.95 8.45
C ARG A 77 -4.21 -14.04 7.67
N HIS A 78 -3.09 -14.51 8.21
CA HIS A 78 -2.32 -15.62 7.66
C HIS A 78 -1.99 -16.60 8.80
N ASP A 79 -2.66 -17.74 8.79
CA ASP A 79 -2.51 -18.73 9.89
C ASP A 79 -1.12 -19.40 9.89
N GLY A 80 -0.52 -19.64 8.72
CA GLY A 80 0.83 -20.20 8.60
C GLY A 80 1.90 -19.29 9.20
N LEU A 81 1.85 -17.98 8.94
CA LEU A 81 2.75 -16.99 9.57
C LEU A 81 2.34 -16.68 11.02
N GLY A 82 1.15 -17.05 11.45
CA GLY A 82 0.64 -16.78 12.79
C GLY A 82 0.37 -15.32 13.09
N ILE A 83 -0.01 -14.53 12.10
CA ILE A 83 -0.28 -13.09 12.24
C ILE A 83 -1.67 -12.69 11.75
N ALA A 84 -2.20 -11.65 12.38
CA ALA A 84 -3.25 -10.82 11.82
C ALA A 84 -2.75 -9.39 11.67
N VAL A 85 -3.19 -8.70 10.62
CA VAL A 85 -2.77 -7.33 10.33
C VAL A 85 -4.01 -6.48 10.07
N ARG A 86 -4.19 -5.45 10.88
CA ARG A 86 -5.19 -4.42 10.60
C ARG A 86 -4.54 -3.32 9.76
N CYS A 87 -5.14 -3.04 8.62
CA CYS A 87 -4.67 -2.02 7.70
C CYS A 87 -5.69 -0.90 7.59
N SER A 88 -5.22 0.34 7.54
CA SER A 88 -6.07 1.50 7.25
C SER A 88 -5.35 2.39 6.26
N ASP A 89 -6.05 2.72 5.18
CA ASP A 89 -5.60 3.61 4.12
C ASP A 89 -6.52 4.82 4.03
N VAL A 90 -5.95 6.00 3.89
CA VAL A 90 -6.68 7.25 3.69
C VAL A 90 -5.84 8.23 2.89
N VAL A 91 -6.48 9.02 2.05
CA VAL A 91 -5.85 10.18 1.40
C VAL A 91 -6.24 11.43 2.17
N ASP A 92 -5.25 12.28 2.46
CA ASP A 92 -5.47 13.57 3.11
C ASP A 92 -6.44 14.44 2.30
N TYR A 93 -7.32 15.17 2.98
CA TYR A 93 -8.37 15.95 2.31
C TYR A 93 -7.81 17.13 1.51
N HIS A 94 -6.71 17.75 1.98
CA HIS A 94 -6.17 18.99 1.42
C HIS A 94 -4.90 18.81 0.58
N SER A 95 -4.27 17.64 0.64
CA SER A 95 -2.98 17.39 0.00
C SER A 95 -2.94 16.00 -0.66
N PRO A 96 -2.12 15.81 -1.72
CA PRO A 96 -1.95 14.53 -2.36
C PRO A 96 -1.05 13.59 -1.52
N VAL A 97 -1.46 13.31 -0.28
CA VAL A 97 -0.76 12.43 0.64
C VAL A 97 -1.61 11.23 0.97
N TRP A 98 -1.10 10.05 0.66
CA TRP A 98 -1.71 8.78 1.01
C TRP A 98 -1.06 8.23 2.27
N PHE A 99 -1.84 8.10 3.33
CA PHE A 99 -1.42 7.49 4.60
C PHE A 99 -1.84 6.03 4.63
N ARG A 100 -0.91 5.19 5.05
CA ARG A 100 -1.14 3.77 5.31
C ARG A 100 -0.71 3.47 6.74
N SER A 101 -1.56 2.77 7.50
CA SER A 101 -1.18 2.26 8.82
C SER A 101 -1.36 0.75 8.88
N PHE A 102 -0.44 0.09 9.57
CA PHE A 102 -0.41 -1.35 9.75
C PHE A 102 -0.23 -1.66 11.24
N GLU A 103 -1.17 -2.40 11.81
CA GLU A 103 -1.09 -2.95 13.17
C GLU A 103 -0.95 -4.46 13.05
N VAL A 104 0.21 -4.99 13.45
CA VAL A 104 0.50 -6.44 13.36
C VAL A 104 0.25 -7.07 14.72
N GLU A 105 -0.62 -8.07 14.75
CA GLU A 105 -0.95 -8.88 15.92
C GLU A 105 -0.30 -10.27 15.78
N ASP A 106 0.44 -10.68 16.82
CA ASP A 106 0.95 -12.04 16.95
C ASP A 106 -0.13 -12.97 17.51
N LEU A 107 -0.66 -13.85 16.67
CA LEU A 107 -1.69 -14.82 17.05
C LEU A 107 -1.15 -16.02 17.85
N THR A 108 0.17 -16.21 17.83
CA THR A 108 0.83 -17.37 18.48
C THR A 108 1.44 -17.03 19.83
N GLY A 109 1.72 -15.75 20.08
CA GLY A 109 2.49 -15.27 21.23
C GLY A 109 3.97 -15.71 21.21
N ARG A 110 4.52 -16.04 20.04
CA ARG A 110 5.87 -16.62 19.88
C ARG A 110 6.75 -15.88 18.87
N ILE A 111 6.19 -14.95 18.10
CA ILE A 111 6.91 -14.23 17.07
C ILE A 111 8.01 -13.37 17.70
N ARG A 112 9.20 -13.42 17.14
CA ARG A 112 10.39 -12.69 17.59
C ARG A 112 10.80 -11.59 16.65
N ASP A 113 10.62 -11.82 15.34
CA ASP A 113 10.95 -10.85 14.31
C ASP A 113 9.86 -10.87 13.24
N ALA A 114 9.27 -9.71 12.98
CA ALA A 114 8.30 -9.51 11.92
C ALA A 114 8.67 -8.25 11.12
N ARG A 115 8.65 -8.37 9.79
CA ARG A 115 9.02 -7.29 8.87
C ARG A 115 7.95 -7.10 7.82
N ILE A 116 7.67 -5.84 7.51
CA ILE A 116 6.75 -5.44 6.45
C ILE A 116 7.57 -5.12 5.21
N PHE A 117 7.15 -5.65 4.08
CA PHE A 117 7.70 -5.37 2.76
C PHE A 117 6.65 -4.66 1.92
N ILE A 118 6.97 -3.47 1.46
CA ILE A 118 6.13 -2.70 0.55
C ILE A 118 6.84 -2.66 -0.79
N HIS A 119 6.23 -3.28 -1.80
CA HIS A 119 6.75 -3.30 -3.16
C HIS A 119 6.07 -2.20 -3.97
N HIS A 120 6.86 -1.29 -4.48
CA HIS A 120 6.43 -0.23 -5.39
C HIS A 120 7.03 -0.47 -6.78
N ASP A 121 6.17 -0.56 -7.77
CA ASP A 121 6.53 -0.63 -9.19
C ASP A 121 5.68 0.41 -9.93
N LEU A 122 6.18 1.65 -9.99
CA LEU A 122 5.45 2.74 -10.60
C LEU A 122 5.74 2.79 -12.11
N SER A 123 4.69 2.97 -12.88
CA SER A 123 4.73 3.32 -14.29
C SER A 123 4.31 4.79 -14.46
N ILE A 124 5.24 5.70 -14.12
CA ILE A 124 4.93 7.12 -14.06
C ILE A 124 4.50 7.62 -15.44
N ASP A 125 3.38 8.38 -15.49
CA ASP A 125 2.71 8.80 -16.70
C ASP A 125 2.29 7.63 -17.62
N ALA A 126 1.93 6.49 -17.02
CA ALA A 126 1.52 5.28 -17.71
C ALA A 126 2.56 4.76 -18.74
N SER A 127 3.84 4.95 -18.45
CA SER A 127 4.95 4.48 -19.27
C SER A 127 6.15 4.11 -18.40
N PRO A 128 6.71 2.90 -18.53
CA PRO A 128 7.85 2.48 -17.70
C PRO A 128 9.19 3.08 -18.16
N VAL A 129 9.22 3.78 -19.27
CA VAL A 129 10.47 4.35 -19.83
C VAL A 129 10.87 5.60 -19.06
N GLY A 130 12.07 5.58 -18.48
CA GLY A 130 12.65 6.72 -17.76
C GLY A 130 12.27 6.79 -16.28
N ASP A 131 11.51 5.82 -15.76
CA ASP A 131 11.21 5.74 -14.34
C ASP A 131 12.49 5.47 -13.54
N THR A 132 12.66 6.20 -12.46
CA THR A 132 13.84 6.09 -11.60
C THR A 132 13.40 6.08 -10.13
N ALA A 133 14.11 5.30 -9.31
CA ALA A 133 13.91 5.30 -7.87
C ALA A 133 15.25 5.36 -7.14
N TYR A 134 15.31 6.10 -6.04
CA TYR A 134 16.48 6.15 -5.16
C TYR A 134 16.07 6.40 -3.71
N PHE A 135 16.89 5.96 -2.78
CA PHE A 135 16.71 6.29 -1.36
C PHE A 135 17.33 7.65 -1.07
N ASP A 136 16.55 8.54 -0.47
CA ASP A 136 16.99 9.85 -0.02
C ASP A 136 17.21 9.81 1.51
N PRO A 137 18.46 9.98 1.98
CA PRO A 137 18.77 9.91 3.41
C PRO A 137 18.29 11.14 4.20
N GLU A 138 18.08 12.29 3.57
CA GLU A 138 17.57 13.48 4.25
C GLU A 138 16.06 13.36 4.46
N LEU A 139 15.35 12.85 3.46
CA LEU A 139 13.91 12.59 3.53
C LEU A 139 13.56 11.28 4.24
N GLN A 140 14.55 10.42 4.51
CA GLN A 140 14.36 9.08 5.08
C GLN A 140 13.33 8.26 4.30
N GLY A 141 13.38 8.34 2.97
CA GLY A 141 12.39 7.73 2.12
C GLY A 141 12.91 7.35 0.73
N VAL A 142 12.09 6.61 0.01
CA VAL A 142 12.35 6.28 -1.40
C VAL A 142 11.62 7.29 -2.27
N VAL A 143 12.37 7.92 -3.16
CA VAL A 143 11.83 8.84 -4.15
C VAL A 143 11.75 8.12 -5.48
N HIS A 144 10.55 8.07 -6.04
CA HIS A 144 10.33 7.65 -7.43
C HIS A 144 10.10 8.90 -8.27
N TYR A 145 10.76 9.01 -9.41
CA TYR A 145 10.56 10.18 -10.26
C TYR A 145 10.70 9.88 -11.74
N LYS A 146 10.08 10.75 -12.51
CA LYS A 146 10.23 10.85 -13.96
C LYS A 146 9.92 12.29 -14.37
N ASP A 147 10.85 12.93 -15.05
CA ASP A 147 10.75 14.33 -15.47
C ASP A 147 10.38 15.25 -14.28
N GLN A 148 9.19 15.82 -14.28
CA GLN A 148 8.70 16.72 -13.24
C GLN A 148 7.75 16.03 -12.23
N ARG A 149 7.60 14.71 -12.30
CA ARG A 149 6.74 13.96 -11.39
C ARG A 149 7.57 13.24 -10.34
N TRP A 150 7.19 13.44 -9.09
CA TRP A 150 7.92 12.93 -7.94
C TRP A 150 6.95 12.28 -6.95
N PHE A 151 7.28 11.09 -6.48
CA PHE A 151 6.53 10.38 -5.46
C PHE A 151 7.49 10.00 -4.35
N LEU A 152 7.22 10.47 -3.12
CA LEU A 152 8.00 10.11 -1.94
C LEU A 152 7.26 9.03 -1.16
N VAL A 153 7.96 7.96 -0.84
CA VAL A 153 7.51 6.92 0.10
C VAL A 153 8.39 6.97 1.34
N ALA A 154 7.82 7.38 2.45
CA ALA A 154 8.49 7.45 3.73
C ALA A 154 7.75 6.59 4.76
N VAL A 155 8.48 6.05 5.74
CA VAL A 155 7.93 5.19 6.78
C VAL A 155 8.28 5.79 8.14
N SER A 156 7.29 5.91 9.02
CA SER A 156 7.50 6.22 10.43
C SER A 156 7.05 5.06 11.30
N TYR A 157 7.80 4.76 12.35
CA TYR A 157 7.46 3.74 13.33
C TYR A 157 6.99 4.38 14.61
N THR A 158 5.88 3.87 15.14
CA THR A 158 5.46 4.14 16.53
C THR A 158 5.62 2.84 17.31
N HIS A 159 6.39 2.89 18.37
CA HIS A 159 6.54 1.78 19.31
C HIS A 159 5.44 1.82 20.36
#